data_bf641532ee8ad3f0336fdfc51e57b232
#
_entry.id   bf641532ee8ad3f0336fdfc51e57b232
#
_cell.length_a   1.000
_cell.length_b   1.000
_cell.length_c   1.000
_cell.angle_alpha   90.00
_cell.angle_beta   90.00
_cell.angle_gamma   90.00
#
_symmetry.space_group_name_H-M   'P 1'
#
loop_
_entity.id
_entity.type
_entity.pdbx_description
1 polymer ?
#
loop_
_entity_poly.entity_id
_entity_poly.type
_entity_poly.pdbx_seq_one_letter_code
_entity_poly.pdbx_strand_id
1 'polypeptide(L)'
;VTQWFRVLADLQELSCDEVLVGHQKISAHDYGHCLLQVVEAVSQCSLTSNREIACTVGMALNKENEDCKFIIRRISMLTAYSPNASRSLLLGIVFAGFSILSPICVAYSTAGSLTNSRAKEVDISHLDPRMQQIAEKQITTAVKQYHAKSGVIAIADPQTGNIIAFAESSKNKGLESWKLRIFSPGSTIKPFIAAAAINSGNSSETKNYDCHSPYYIAGKTFTNYNSNVESASLAEAIAKSINVCLIRVSQEAGVSVIRKKLTEFGFDTSTWWQADRSDGLQLAMAALGENIPVTIESLIKSYAILANKGHSFDKGNSAIISETTSYSINHMLENAVTNGTGKLAVIPGVSVAGKTGTVIENNDKYLALFAGYVPVDNPRYVVLVVIEEGYFSKNGKTLVSGGELAAPVFRNVAMDALSSANR
;
A
#
# COMPACT_ATOMS: atom_id res chain seq x y z
N VAL A 1 15.47 20.61 5.46
CA VAL A 1 15.53 19.56 6.50
C VAL A 1 16.18 18.31 5.94
N THR A 2 15.78 17.78 4.80
CA THR A 2 16.34 16.57 4.16
C THR A 2 17.83 16.68 3.82
N GLN A 3 18.32 17.85 3.44
CA GLN A 3 19.72 18.07 3.10
C GLN A 3 20.64 18.02 4.33
N TRP A 4 20.15 18.50 5.49
CA TRP A 4 20.89 18.43 6.75
C TRP A 4 20.99 17.02 7.33
N PHE A 5 19.94 16.19 7.17
CA PHE A 5 19.99 14.78 7.57
C PHE A 5 21.00 13.97 6.75
N ARG A 6 21.16 14.29 5.46
CA ARG A 6 22.21 13.67 4.62
C ARG A 6 23.60 14.06 5.10
N VAL A 7 23.82 15.36 5.33
CA VAL A 7 25.13 15.84 5.84
C VAL A 7 25.45 15.21 7.19
N LEU A 8 24.46 15.02 8.07
CA LEU A 8 24.62 14.36 9.37
C LEU A 8 24.94 12.87 9.23
N ALA A 9 24.25 12.15 8.35
CA ALA A 9 24.51 10.76 8.06
C ALA A 9 25.93 10.58 7.49
N ASP A 10 26.33 11.45 6.55
CA ASP A 10 27.66 11.45 5.96
C ASP A 10 28.75 11.70 7.01
N LEU A 11 28.54 12.64 7.94
CA LEU A 11 29.47 12.94 9.02
C LEU A 11 29.56 11.79 10.04
N GLN A 12 28.46 11.11 10.31
CA GLN A 12 28.41 9.97 11.21
C GLN A 12 29.17 8.78 10.63
N GLU A 13 29.04 8.49 9.34
CA GLU A 13 29.78 7.45 8.64
C GLU A 13 31.29 7.76 8.62
N LEU A 14 31.67 9.01 8.30
CA LEU A 14 33.08 9.44 8.32
C LEU A 14 33.70 9.35 9.73
N SER A 15 32.92 9.64 10.77
CA SER A 15 33.38 9.49 12.16
C SER A 15 33.57 8.03 12.56
N CYS A 16 32.71 7.11 12.09
CA CYS A 16 32.88 5.68 12.28
C CYS A 16 34.15 5.17 11.58
N ASP A 17 34.42 5.63 10.34
CA ASP A 17 35.63 5.28 9.60
C ASP A 17 36.89 5.73 10.36
N GLU A 18 36.89 6.96 10.91
CA GLU A 18 37.99 7.51 11.67
C GLU A 18 38.26 6.72 12.97
N VAL A 19 37.22 6.30 13.68
CA VAL A 19 37.37 5.49 14.90
C VAL A 19 37.92 4.10 14.60
N LEU A 20 37.49 3.47 13.50
CA LEU A 20 37.94 2.13 13.12
C LEU A 20 39.42 2.12 12.70
N VAL A 21 39.83 3.11 11.89
CA VAL A 21 41.20 3.22 11.36
C VAL A 21 42.11 3.90 12.38
N GLY A 22 41.64 4.95 13.07
CA GLY A 22 42.42 5.74 14.02
C GLY A 22 42.84 4.99 15.28
N HIS A 23 42.04 4.02 15.74
CA HIS A 23 42.38 3.13 16.84
C HIS A 23 43.20 1.89 16.44
N GLN A 24 43.72 1.84 15.23
CA GLN A 24 44.53 0.75 14.66
C GLN A 24 43.80 -0.62 14.72
N LYS A 25 42.49 -0.63 14.76
CA LYS A 25 41.70 -1.86 14.74
C LYS A 25 41.73 -2.52 13.36
N ILE A 26 41.78 -1.69 12.31
CA ILE A 26 41.84 -2.15 10.92
C ILE A 26 42.80 -1.18 10.15
N SER A 27 43.63 -1.69 9.22
CA SER A 27 44.44 -0.80 8.40
C SER A 27 43.52 0.00 7.43
N ALA A 28 43.92 1.25 7.13
CA ALA A 28 43.17 2.08 6.17
C ALA A 28 43.06 1.40 4.79
N HIS A 29 44.09 0.65 4.38
CA HIS A 29 44.14 -0.11 3.15
C HIS A 29 43.10 -1.25 3.14
N ASP A 30 43.06 -2.07 4.22
CA ASP A 30 42.17 -3.22 4.30
C ASP A 30 40.71 -2.77 4.43
N TYR A 31 40.45 -1.67 5.16
CA TYR A 31 39.13 -1.07 5.27
C TYR A 31 38.67 -0.48 3.93
N GLY A 32 39.50 0.23 3.20
CA GLY A 32 39.22 0.73 1.86
C GLY A 32 38.92 -0.39 0.86
N HIS A 33 39.64 -1.50 0.95
CA HIS A 33 39.44 -2.68 0.11
C HIS A 33 38.09 -3.36 0.43
N CYS A 34 37.74 -3.44 1.71
CA CYS A 34 36.42 -3.96 2.15
C CYS A 34 35.26 -3.10 1.61
N LEU A 35 35.39 -1.77 1.67
CA LEU A 35 34.37 -0.86 1.10
C LEU A 35 34.20 -1.06 -0.39
N LEU A 36 35.28 -1.24 -1.15
CA LEU A 36 35.25 -1.52 -2.59
C LEU A 36 34.58 -2.87 -2.89
N GLN A 37 34.87 -3.93 -2.12
CA GLN A 37 34.21 -5.23 -2.28
C GLN A 37 32.72 -5.16 -2.04
N VAL A 38 32.28 -4.38 -1.05
CA VAL A 38 30.83 -4.14 -0.78
C VAL A 38 30.18 -3.44 -1.96
N VAL A 39 30.84 -2.42 -2.54
CA VAL A 39 30.33 -1.70 -3.73
C VAL A 39 30.23 -2.62 -4.94
N GLU A 40 31.22 -3.47 -5.19
CA GLU A 40 31.18 -4.46 -6.27
C GLU A 40 30.06 -5.49 -6.06
N ALA A 41 29.94 -6.03 -4.85
CA ALA A 41 28.89 -6.99 -4.51
C ALA A 41 27.49 -6.39 -4.69
N VAL A 42 27.27 -5.14 -4.26
CA VAL A 42 25.99 -4.43 -4.42
C VAL A 42 25.72 -4.09 -5.89
N SER A 43 26.73 -3.70 -6.66
CA SER A 43 26.59 -3.44 -8.10
C SER A 43 26.22 -4.70 -8.89
N GLN A 44 26.74 -5.86 -8.48
CA GLN A 44 26.37 -7.16 -9.07
C GLN A 44 25.00 -7.66 -8.61
N CYS A 45 24.60 -7.36 -7.35
CA CYS A 45 23.26 -7.70 -6.83
C CYS A 45 22.14 -6.82 -7.41
N SER A 46 22.44 -5.65 -7.95
CA SER A 46 21.41 -4.82 -8.63
C SER A 46 20.89 -5.47 -9.92
N LEU A 47 21.56 -6.50 -10.42
CA LEU A 47 21.12 -7.32 -11.56
C LEU A 47 20.28 -8.52 -11.14
N THR A 48 20.24 -8.86 -9.83
CA THR A 48 19.41 -9.93 -9.28
C THR A 48 18.74 -9.42 -7.99
N SER A 49 17.44 -9.19 -8.08
CA SER A 49 16.47 -8.84 -7.03
C SER A 49 16.82 -9.30 -5.59
N ASN A 50 17.62 -8.55 -4.83
CA ASN A 50 17.66 -8.68 -3.36
C ASN A 50 18.10 -7.36 -2.71
N ARG A 51 17.10 -6.57 -2.27
CA ARG A 51 17.29 -5.27 -1.59
C ARG A 51 17.69 -5.34 -0.11
N GLU A 52 17.71 -6.50 0.51
CA GLU A 52 17.93 -6.62 1.97
C GLU A 52 19.37 -6.42 2.44
N ILE A 53 20.37 -6.69 1.58
CA ILE A 53 21.78 -6.53 1.95
C ILE A 53 22.18 -5.06 2.00
N ALA A 54 21.57 -4.20 1.21
CA ALA A 54 21.91 -2.76 1.16
C ALA A 54 21.46 -1.99 2.42
N CYS A 55 20.38 -2.41 3.10
CA CYS A 55 19.90 -1.79 4.34
C CYS A 55 20.74 -2.12 5.57
N THR A 56 21.41 -3.28 5.59
CA THR A 56 22.19 -3.75 6.75
C THR A 56 23.55 -3.07 6.87
N VAL A 57 24.04 -2.44 5.79
CA VAL A 57 25.36 -1.81 5.75
C VAL A 57 25.28 -0.25 5.76
N GLY A 58 24.09 0.34 5.94
CA GLY A 58 23.92 1.80 6.00
C GLY A 58 24.13 2.52 4.65
N MET A 59 24.18 1.78 3.54
CA MET A 59 24.36 2.34 2.19
C MET A 59 23.03 2.26 1.43
N ALA A 60 22.19 3.30 1.50
CA ALA A 60 21.10 3.48 0.56
C ALA A 60 21.67 3.93 -0.81
N LEU A 61 22.09 2.99 -1.63
CA LEU A 61 22.48 3.27 -3.01
C LEU A 61 21.21 3.57 -3.84
N ASN A 62 20.79 4.82 -3.82
CA ASN A 62 19.75 5.30 -4.72
C ASN A 62 20.08 6.71 -5.21
N LYS A 63 20.88 6.78 -6.24
CA LYS A 63 21.05 7.81 -7.28
C LYS A 63 22.45 7.74 -7.88
N GLU A 64 22.52 7.42 -9.14
CA GLU A 64 23.71 7.03 -9.91
C GLU A 64 24.93 7.99 -9.92
N ASN A 65 24.91 9.14 -9.26
CA ASN A 65 26.03 10.09 -9.30
C ASN A 65 26.49 10.65 -7.94
N GLU A 66 25.68 10.66 -6.91
CA GLU A 66 26.03 11.25 -5.61
C GLU A 66 26.66 10.22 -4.66
N ASP A 67 26.20 8.99 -4.71
CA ASP A 67 26.68 7.91 -3.83
C ASP A 67 28.10 7.47 -4.20
N CYS A 68 28.43 7.42 -5.49
CA CYS A 68 29.80 7.19 -5.94
C CYS A 68 30.77 8.29 -5.48
N LYS A 69 30.34 9.56 -5.51
CA LYS A 69 31.15 10.68 -5.02
C LYS A 69 31.39 10.60 -3.51
N PHE A 70 30.39 10.15 -2.75
CA PHE A 70 30.53 9.98 -1.32
C PHE A 70 31.51 8.86 -0.96
N ILE A 71 31.45 7.71 -1.63
CA ILE A 71 32.40 6.60 -1.44
C ILE A 71 33.82 7.00 -1.84
N ILE A 72 33.98 7.68 -2.97
CA ILE A 72 35.28 8.22 -3.39
C ILE A 72 35.84 9.19 -2.34
N ARG A 73 34.99 10.01 -1.75
CA ARG A 73 35.37 10.94 -0.68
C ARG A 73 35.78 10.19 0.59
N ARG A 74 35.08 9.11 0.99
CA ARG A 74 35.49 8.25 2.12
C ARG A 74 36.87 7.62 1.87
N ILE A 75 37.09 7.03 0.70
CA ILE A 75 38.38 6.41 0.32
C ILE A 75 39.50 7.46 0.28
N SER A 76 39.27 8.65 -0.28
CA SER A 76 40.27 9.71 -0.32
C SER A 76 40.63 10.26 1.05
N MET A 77 39.66 10.29 2.01
CA MET A 77 39.97 10.68 3.39
C MET A 77 40.77 9.61 4.14
N LEU A 78 40.52 8.32 3.88
CA LEU A 78 41.30 7.22 4.45
C LEU A 78 42.75 7.22 3.95
N THR A 79 42.98 7.56 2.69
CA THR A 79 44.37 7.64 2.11
C THR A 79 45.11 8.90 2.55
N ALA A 80 44.41 9.98 2.94
CA ALA A 80 44.98 11.21 3.43
C ALA A 80 45.14 11.25 4.97
N TYR A 81 44.80 10.16 5.66
CA TYR A 81 44.85 10.10 7.12
C TYR A 81 46.29 10.15 7.62
N SER A 82 46.61 11.25 8.33
CA SER A 82 47.86 11.43 9.10
C SER A 82 47.48 11.64 10.55
N PRO A 83 47.96 10.85 11.51
CA PRO A 83 47.60 10.95 12.91
C PRO A 83 48.20 12.20 13.56
N ASN A 84 47.57 13.38 13.37
CA ASN A 84 47.95 14.61 14.05
C ASN A 84 46.87 14.99 15.09
N ALA A 85 47.27 15.09 16.35
CA ALA A 85 46.43 15.28 17.53
C ALA A 85 45.53 16.54 17.53
N SER A 86 45.80 17.53 16.69
CA SER A 86 45.03 18.80 16.65
C SER A 86 43.63 18.69 15.97
N ARG A 87 43.43 17.68 15.08
CA ARG A 87 42.15 17.48 14.40
C ARG A 87 41.13 16.75 15.26
N SER A 88 41.59 15.84 16.12
CA SER A 88 40.71 15.16 17.11
C SER A 88 40.05 16.10 18.09
N LEU A 89 40.75 17.22 18.43
CA LEU A 89 40.21 18.24 19.37
C LEU A 89 39.06 19.03 18.72
N LEU A 90 39.16 19.36 17.46
CA LEU A 90 38.13 20.10 16.72
C LEU A 90 36.87 19.24 16.50
N LEU A 91 37.03 17.96 16.18
CA LEU A 91 35.91 16.99 16.10
C LEU A 91 35.26 16.77 17.47
N GLY A 92 36.04 16.70 18.55
CA GLY A 92 35.52 16.60 19.92
C GLY A 92 34.66 17.80 20.32
N ILE A 93 35.07 19.03 19.93
CA ILE A 93 34.29 20.26 20.22
C ILE A 93 32.99 20.30 19.41
N VAL A 94 33.01 19.88 18.16
CA VAL A 94 31.80 19.76 17.31
C VAL A 94 30.87 18.70 17.90
N PHE A 95 31.39 17.55 18.36
CA PHE A 95 30.59 16.50 19.00
C PHE A 95 30.00 16.93 20.34
N ALA A 96 30.77 17.64 21.19
CA ALA A 96 30.26 18.16 22.49
C ALA A 96 29.21 19.25 22.27
N GLY A 97 29.40 20.16 21.31
CA GLY A 97 28.39 21.14 20.91
C GLY A 97 27.10 20.52 20.38
N PHE A 98 27.21 19.43 19.60
CA PHE A 98 26.06 18.70 19.08
C PHE A 98 25.30 17.91 20.14
N SER A 99 26.00 17.37 21.14
CA SER A 99 25.38 16.64 22.27
C SER A 99 24.52 17.54 23.19
N ILE A 100 24.80 18.84 23.21
CA ILE A 100 24.03 19.84 23.96
C ILE A 100 22.87 20.40 23.15
N LEU A 101 23.04 20.56 21.81
CA LEU A 101 22.01 21.09 20.90
C LEU A 101 21.06 20.03 20.37
N SER A 102 21.49 18.74 20.31
CA SER A 102 20.67 17.66 19.77
C SER A 102 19.36 17.39 20.52
N PRO A 103 19.30 17.41 21.87
CA PRO A 103 18.03 17.27 22.59
C PRO A 103 17.09 18.45 22.36
N ILE A 104 17.60 19.65 22.11
CA ILE A 104 16.77 20.84 21.81
C ILE A 104 16.23 20.73 20.36
N CYS A 105 17.05 20.34 19.38
CA CYS A 105 16.58 20.11 18.02
C CYS A 105 15.65 18.91 17.90
N VAL A 106 15.89 17.82 18.67
CA VAL A 106 14.99 16.67 18.73
C VAL A 106 13.68 17.05 19.42
N ALA A 107 13.70 17.87 20.50
CA ALA A 107 12.50 18.37 21.13
C ALA A 107 11.70 19.32 20.21
N TYR A 108 12.35 20.18 19.43
CA TYR A 108 11.69 21.03 18.43
C TYR A 108 11.21 20.25 17.20
N SER A 109 11.95 19.25 16.71
CA SER A 109 11.50 18.42 15.60
C SER A 109 10.43 17.42 16.03
N THR A 110 10.45 16.92 17.27
CA THR A 110 9.34 16.12 17.80
C THR A 110 8.10 16.95 18.11
N ALA A 111 8.23 18.23 18.50
CA ALA A 111 7.08 19.13 18.64
C ALA A 111 6.49 19.58 17.31
N GLY A 112 7.29 19.66 16.22
CA GLY A 112 6.83 20.01 14.87
C GLY A 112 6.50 18.80 13.99
N SER A 113 6.98 17.61 14.35
CA SER A 113 6.81 16.34 13.61
C SER A 113 5.75 15.42 14.23
N LEU A 114 5.14 15.83 15.35
CA LEU A 114 4.00 15.13 15.97
C LEU A 114 2.66 15.44 15.29
N THR A 115 2.65 16.13 14.15
CA THR A 115 1.61 15.96 13.13
C THR A 115 1.96 14.83 12.17
N ASN A 116 2.70 13.82 12.65
CA ASN A 116 2.79 12.54 11.98
C ASN A 116 1.39 11.96 11.89
N SER A 117 1.00 11.57 10.71
CA SER A 117 -0.02 10.59 10.43
C SER A 117 0.28 9.30 11.20
N ARG A 118 0.14 9.33 12.52
CA ARG A 118 -0.07 8.12 13.30
C ARG A 118 -1.31 7.50 12.67
N ALA A 119 -1.19 6.32 12.09
CA ALA A 119 -2.34 5.59 11.61
C ALA A 119 -3.39 5.65 12.72
N LYS A 120 -4.49 6.34 12.45
CA LYS A 120 -5.55 6.49 13.43
C LYS A 120 -6.04 5.10 13.73
N GLU A 121 -6.06 4.74 15.00
CA GLU A 121 -6.61 3.45 15.42
C GLU A 121 -8.05 3.32 14.93
N VAL A 122 -8.42 2.15 14.43
CA VAL A 122 -9.78 1.85 13.96
C VAL A 122 -10.79 2.20 15.06
N ASP A 123 -11.74 3.08 14.75
CA ASP A 123 -12.83 3.42 15.65
C ASP A 123 -13.81 2.25 15.77
N ILE A 124 -13.85 1.64 16.95
CA ILE A 124 -14.72 0.50 17.30
C ILE A 124 -15.81 0.88 18.31
N SER A 125 -16.14 2.16 18.43
CA SER A 125 -17.19 2.63 19.37
C SER A 125 -18.62 2.23 18.98
N HIS A 126 -18.82 1.78 17.74
CA HIS A 126 -20.16 1.48 17.18
C HIS A 126 -20.39 -0.02 16.90
N LEU A 127 -19.70 -0.92 17.61
CA LEU A 127 -19.82 -2.36 17.34
C LEU A 127 -21.25 -2.88 17.64
N ASP A 128 -21.81 -3.59 16.67
CA ASP A 128 -23.00 -4.42 16.82
C ASP A 128 -22.57 -5.82 17.30
N PRO A 129 -23.07 -6.31 18.45
CA PRO A 129 -22.64 -7.60 18.99
C PRO A 129 -22.89 -8.80 18.06
N ARG A 130 -23.94 -8.74 17.24
CA ARG A 130 -24.26 -9.82 16.28
C ARG A 130 -23.29 -9.82 15.12
N MET A 131 -23.04 -8.63 14.54
CA MET A 131 -22.07 -8.47 13.44
C MET A 131 -20.66 -8.82 13.92
N GLN A 132 -20.31 -8.44 15.15
CA GLN A 132 -19.04 -8.78 15.77
C GLN A 132 -18.86 -10.31 15.89
N GLN A 133 -19.86 -11.02 16.40
CA GLN A 133 -19.83 -12.47 16.51
C GLN A 133 -19.70 -13.16 15.14
N ILE A 134 -20.40 -12.66 14.11
CA ILE A 134 -20.28 -13.16 12.74
C ILE A 134 -18.84 -12.97 12.22
N ALA A 135 -18.27 -11.78 12.35
CA ALA A 135 -16.94 -11.47 11.90
C ALA A 135 -15.87 -12.34 12.59
N GLU A 136 -15.94 -12.50 13.91
CA GLU A 136 -15.03 -13.34 14.70
C GLU A 136 -15.08 -14.82 14.28
N LYS A 137 -16.27 -15.38 14.11
CA LYS A 137 -16.47 -16.74 13.65
C LYS A 137 -15.87 -16.94 12.25
N GLN A 138 -16.17 -16.05 11.31
CA GLN A 138 -15.78 -16.20 9.93
C GLN A 138 -14.27 -15.99 9.75
N ILE A 139 -13.65 -15.02 10.43
CA ILE A 139 -12.19 -14.82 10.29
C ILE A 139 -11.39 -15.94 10.96
N THR A 140 -11.82 -16.42 12.11
CA THR A 140 -11.17 -17.55 12.79
C THR A 140 -11.22 -18.82 11.92
N THR A 141 -12.39 -19.07 11.30
CA THR A 141 -12.57 -20.17 10.36
C THR A 141 -11.66 -20.04 9.14
N ALA A 142 -11.62 -18.84 8.54
CA ALA A 142 -10.83 -18.56 7.34
C ALA A 142 -9.32 -18.72 7.59
N VAL A 143 -8.79 -18.16 8.68
CA VAL A 143 -7.36 -18.28 9.05
C VAL A 143 -6.96 -19.75 9.20
N LYS A 144 -7.82 -20.56 9.80
CA LYS A 144 -7.58 -22.02 9.95
C LYS A 144 -7.68 -22.74 8.60
N GLN A 145 -8.74 -22.49 7.83
CA GLN A 145 -9.02 -23.17 6.56
C GLN A 145 -7.95 -22.90 5.50
N TYR A 146 -7.49 -21.65 5.40
CA TYR A 146 -6.51 -21.22 4.40
C TYR A 146 -5.07 -21.26 4.92
N HIS A 147 -4.84 -21.85 6.08
CA HIS A 147 -3.51 -21.88 6.70
C HIS A 147 -2.85 -20.49 6.79
N ALA A 148 -3.66 -19.45 6.83
CA ALA A 148 -3.20 -18.08 6.80
C ALA A 148 -2.40 -17.73 8.07
N LYS A 149 -1.47 -16.77 7.94
CA LYS A 149 -0.71 -16.24 9.07
C LYS A 149 -1.61 -15.40 9.97
N SER A 150 -2.39 -14.53 9.36
CA SER A 150 -3.40 -13.71 10.01
C SER A 150 -4.52 -13.31 9.04
N GLY A 151 -5.55 -12.67 9.56
CA GLY A 151 -6.58 -12.04 8.74
C GLY A 151 -7.47 -11.13 9.56
N VAL A 152 -8.23 -10.30 8.87
CA VAL A 152 -9.16 -9.35 9.45
C VAL A 152 -10.44 -9.28 8.63
N ILE A 153 -11.57 -9.12 9.32
CA ILE A 153 -12.86 -8.74 8.76
C ILE A 153 -13.31 -7.45 9.44
N ALA A 154 -13.67 -6.46 8.62
CA ALA A 154 -14.38 -5.28 9.07
C ALA A 154 -15.73 -5.22 8.36
N ILE A 155 -16.78 -4.85 9.12
CA ILE A 155 -18.13 -4.60 8.59
C ILE A 155 -18.49 -3.17 8.94
N ALA A 156 -18.99 -2.40 7.98
CA ALA A 156 -19.42 -1.03 8.19
C ALA A 156 -20.87 -0.83 7.76
N ASP A 157 -21.53 0.12 8.42
CA ASP A 157 -22.83 0.65 8.03
C ASP A 157 -22.66 1.59 6.81
N PRO A 158 -23.29 1.30 5.68
CA PRO A 158 -23.20 2.13 4.49
C PRO A 158 -23.83 3.53 4.63
N GLN A 159 -24.69 3.75 5.62
CA GLN A 159 -25.35 5.05 5.84
C GLN A 159 -24.49 6.02 6.63
N THR A 160 -23.65 5.51 7.52
CA THR A 160 -22.83 6.30 8.44
C THR A 160 -21.33 6.18 8.20
N GLY A 161 -20.91 5.13 7.49
CA GLY A 161 -19.50 4.77 7.34
C GLY A 161 -18.85 4.23 8.63
N ASN A 162 -19.63 4.07 9.72
CA ASN A 162 -19.13 3.56 10.99
C ASN A 162 -18.85 2.06 10.91
N ILE A 163 -17.73 1.63 11.50
CA ILE A 163 -17.43 0.21 11.64
C ILE A 163 -18.29 -0.38 12.74
N ILE A 164 -19.13 -1.34 12.38
CA ILE A 164 -20.06 -2.06 13.26
C ILE A 164 -19.55 -3.45 13.65
N ALA A 165 -18.49 -3.95 13.01
CA ALA A 165 -17.75 -5.12 13.46
C ALA A 165 -16.30 -5.02 12.99
N PHE A 166 -15.39 -5.44 13.87
CA PHE A 166 -13.97 -5.54 13.58
C PHE A 166 -13.39 -6.77 14.27
N ALA A 167 -13.04 -7.78 13.51
CA ALA A 167 -12.50 -9.02 14.04
C ALA A 167 -11.20 -9.39 13.35
N GLU A 168 -10.18 -9.70 14.13
CA GLU A 168 -8.88 -10.18 13.65
C GLU A 168 -8.55 -11.55 14.23
N SER A 169 -7.83 -12.36 13.46
CA SER A 169 -7.35 -13.67 13.90
C SER A 169 -5.95 -13.90 13.38
N SER A 170 -5.11 -14.54 14.19
CA SER A 170 -3.74 -14.87 13.80
C SER A 170 -3.31 -16.21 14.41
N LYS A 171 -2.40 -16.91 13.73
CA LYS A 171 -1.78 -18.15 14.26
C LYS A 171 -0.82 -17.86 15.42
N ASN A 172 -0.12 -16.73 15.37
CA ASN A 172 0.95 -16.38 16.29
C ASN A 172 0.52 -15.24 17.21
N LYS A 173 0.76 -15.40 18.52
CA LYS A 173 0.60 -14.31 19.49
C LYS A 173 1.71 -13.26 19.24
N GLY A 174 1.36 -11.98 19.30
CA GLY A 174 2.31 -10.87 19.20
C GLY A 174 2.51 -10.31 17.79
N LEU A 175 1.68 -10.69 16.79
CA LEU A 175 1.62 -9.98 15.52
C LEU A 175 1.01 -8.59 15.71
N GLU A 176 1.45 -7.64 14.87
CA GLU A 176 0.86 -6.30 14.84
C GLU A 176 -0.64 -6.37 14.52
N SER A 177 -1.42 -5.64 15.32
CA SER A 177 -2.87 -5.57 15.13
C SER A 177 -3.23 -4.87 13.82
N TRP A 178 -4.20 -5.40 13.11
CA TRP A 178 -4.77 -4.78 11.92
C TRP A 178 -5.42 -3.42 12.18
N LYS A 179 -5.70 -3.07 13.44
CA LYS A 179 -6.24 -1.75 13.82
C LYS A 179 -5.32 -0.59 13.46
N LEU A 180 -4.02 -0.83 13.48
CA LEU A 180 -2.99 0.20 13.23
C LEU A 180 -2.21 -0.07 11.93
N ARG A 181 -2.39 -1.23 11.33
CA ARG A 181 -1.58 -1.66 10.20
C ARG A 181 -1.89 -0.85 8.94
N ILE A 182 -0.81 -0.38 8.30
CA ILE A 182 -0.83 0.25 6.99
C ILE A 182 -0.43 -0.80 5.96
N PHE A 183 -1.17 -0.86 4.85
CA PHE A 183 -0.90 -1.82 3.78
C PHE A 183 -1.28 -1.25 2.41
N SER A 184 -0.86 -1.91 1.34
CA SER A 184 -1.26 -1.57 -0.04
C SER A 184 -2.66 -2.11 -0.33
N PRO A 185 -3.59 -1.31 -0.87
CA PRO A 185 -4.92 -1.78 -1.25
C PRO A 185 -4.90 -2.68 -2.50
N GLY A 186 -3.81 -2.66 -3.28
CA GLY A 186 -3.74 -3.35 -4.55
C GLY A 186 -4.92 -3.01 -5.45
N SER A 187 -5.44 -4.00 -6.15
CA SER A 187 -6.55 -3.80 -7.11
C SER A 187 -7.88 -3.36 -6.48
N THR A 188 -8.01 -3.31 -5.15
CA THR A 188 -9.22 -2.75 -4.52
C THR A 188 -9.31 -1.23 -4.68
N ILE A 189 -8.23 -0.54 -5.09
CA ILE A 189 -8.23 0.89 -5.43
C ILE A 189 -8.90 1.20 -6.79
N LYS A 190 -8.94 0.24 -7.71
CA LYS A 190 -9.34 0.45 -9.11
C LYS A 190 -10.73 1.07 -9.30
N PRO A 191 -11.76 0.75 -8.50
CA PRO A 191 -13.07 1.41 -8.58
C PRO A 191 -12.98 2.93 -8.39
N PHE A 192 -12.10 3.41 -7.54
CA PHE A 192 -11.93 4.84 -7.25
C PHE A 192 -11.19 5.57 -8.37
N ILE A 193 -10.24 4.88 -9.04
CA ILE A 193 -9.61 5.38 -10.28
C ILE A 193 -10.65 5.52 -11.39
N ALA A 194 -11.49 4.49 -11.58
CA ALA A 194 -12.58 4.52 -12.56
C ALA A 194 -13.60 5.64 -12.22
N ALA A 195 -13.97 5.76 -10.95
CA ALA A 195 -14.87 6.82 -10.48
C ALA A 195 -14.31 8.23 -10.75
N ALA A 196 -13.02 8.44 -10.51
CA ALA A 196 -12.36 9.71 -10.81
C ALA A 196 -12.42 10.04 -12.31
N ALA A 197 -12.10 9.08 -13.18
CA ALA A 197 -12.08 9.25 -14.63
C ALA A 197 -13.49 9.49 -15.21
N ILE A 198 -14.50 8.73 -14.76
CA ILE A 198 -15.90 8.90 -15.21
C ILE A 198 -16.44 10.23 -14.72
N ASN A 199 -16.27 10.55 -13.44
CA ASN A 199 -16.83 11.75 -12.84
C ASN A 199 -16.24 13.06 -13.41
N SER A 200 -15.01 13.00 -13.97
CA SER A 200 -14.39 14.13 -14.68
C SER A 200 -14.75 14.22 -16.16
N GLY A 201 -15.54 13.27 -16.68
CA GLY A 201 -15.89 13.20 -18.10
C GLY A 201 -14.80 12.61 -19.01
N ASN A 202 -13.67 12.14 -18.45
CA ASN A 202 -12.57 11.59 -19.23
C ASN A 202 -12.81 10.14 -19.67
N SER A 203 -13.76 9.45 -19.04
CA SER A 203 -14.07 8.04 -19.32
C SER A 203 -15.56 7.74 -19.23
N SER A 204 -15.93 6.52 -19.64
CA SER A 204 -17.23 5.89 -19.45
C SER A 204 -17.07 4.38 -19.32
N GLU A 205 -18.11 3.66 -18.84
CA GLU A 205 -18.09 2.21 -18.73
C GLU A 205 -17.70 1.50 -20.03
N THR A 206 -18.18 2.02 -21.14
CA THR A 206 -18.05 1.42 -22.48
C THR A 206 -16.81 1.88 -23.23
N LYS A 207 -16.08 2.87 -22.71
CA LYS A 207 -14.86 3.35 -23.36
C LYS A 207 -13.80 2.26 -23.36
N ASN A 208 -13.28 1.95 -24.56
CA ASN A 208 -12.21 0.99 -24.75
C ASN A 208 -10.83 1.59 -24.55
N TYR A 209 -9.95 0.78 -23.99
CA TYR A 209 -8.56 1.11 -23.72
C TYR A 209 -7.64 0.08 -24.32
N ASP A 210 -6.46 0.52 -24.76
CA ASP A 210 -5.35 -0.35 -25.08
C ASP A 210 -4.83 -0.99 -23.79
N CYS A 211 -4.80 -2.31 -23.76
CA CYS A 211 -4.45 -3.11 -22.59
C CYS A 211 -3.23 -4.02 -22.84
N HIS A 212 -2.49 -3.80 -23.94
CA HIS A 212 -1.31 -4.60 -24.29
C HIS A 212 -0.31 -4.67 -23.13
N SER A 213 0.11 -5.88 -22.83
CA SER A 213 1.06 -6.21 -21.77
C SER A 213 2.24 -7.00 -22.37
N PRO A 214 3.50 -6.69 -21.99
CA PRO A 214 3.96 -5.74 -20.98
C PRO A 214 3.86 -4.27 -21.40
N TYR A 215 3.68 -3.37 -20.43
CA TYR A 215 3.66 -1.92 -20.62
C TYR A 215 4.81 -1.27 -19.84
N TYR A 216 5.62 -0.48 -20.54
CA TYR A 216 6.86 0.09 -19.99
C TYR A 216 6.68 1.60 -19.71
N ILE A 217 6.99 2.02 -18.49
CA ILE A 217 6.91 3.42 -18.07
C ILE A 217 8.12 3.74 -17.19
N ALA A 218 8.95 4.71 -17.61
CA ALA A 218 10.06 5.24 -16.82
C ALA A 218 10.92 4.14 -16.15
N GLY A 219 11.29 3.12 -16.90
CA GLY A 219 12.14 2.00 -16.44
C GLY A 219 11.40 0.90 -15.67
N LYS A 220 10.11 1.05 -15.37
CA LYS A 220 9.29 0.02 -14.72
C LYS A 220 8.40 -0.70 -15.73
N THR A 221 8.29 -2.02 -15.59
CA THR A 221 7.43 -2.87 -16.40
C THR A 221 6.15 -3.20 -15.65
N PHE A 222 5.01 -2.99 -16.29
CA PHE A 222 3.69 -3.36 -15.79
C PHE A 222 3.09 -4.48 -16.63
N THR A 223 2.52 -5.47 -15.97
CA THR A 223 1.93 -6.64 -16.63
C THR A 223 0.50 -6.89 -16.19
N ASN A 224 -0.30 -7.48 -17.07
CA ASN A 224 -1.59 -8.04 -16.73
C ASN A 224 -1.41 -9.44 -16.14
N TYR A 225 -2.30 -9.86 -15.26
CA TYR A 225 -2.34 -11.25 -14.78
C TYR A 225 -2.60 -12.22 -15.95
N ASN A 226 -3.49 -11.83 -16.89
CA ASN A 226 -3.68 -12.51 -18.16
C ASN A 226 -3.08 -11.63 -19.28
N SER A 227 -1.98 -12.07 -19.87
CA SER A 227 -1.22 -11.33 -20.88
C SER A 227 -1.90 -11.19 -22.25
N ASN A 228 -2.94 -11.99 -22.53
CA ASN A 228 -3.56 -12.07 -23.85
C ASN A 228 -4.67 -11.03 -24.08
N VAL A 229 -4.78 -10.00 -23.25
CA VAL A 229 -5.79 -8.95 -23.42
C VAL A 229 -5.17 -7.77 -24.15
N GLU A 230 -5.60 -7.54 -25.39
CA GLU A 230 -5.13 -6.45 -26.25
C GLU A 230 -5.93 -5.16 -26.01
N SER A 231 -7.24 -5.27 -25.85
CA SER A 231 -8.12 -4.15 -25.55
C SER A 231 -9.30 -4.60 -24.69
N ALA A 232 -9.86 -3.68 -23.90
CA ALA A 232 -11.06 -3.93 -23.11
C ALA A 232 -11.79 -2.62 -22.80
N SER A 233 -13.11 -2.69 -22.62
CA SER A 233 -13.87 -1.60 -22.04
C SER A 233 -13.48 -1.38 -20.59
N LEU A 234 -13.75 -0.16 -20.04
CA LEU A 234 -13.51 0.10 -18.63
C LEU A 234 -14.27 -0.90 -17.73
N ALA A 235 -15.50 -1.26 -18.10
CA ALA A 235 -16.30 -2.24 -17.37
C ALA A 235 -15.61 -3.62 -17.32
N GLU A 236 -15.09 -4.10 -18.45
CA GLU A 236 -14.34 -5.36 -18.50
C GLU A 236 -13.02 -5.26 -17.74
N ALA A 237 -12.33 -4.12 -17.83
CA ALA A 237 -11.08 -3.88 -17.13
C ALA A 237 -11.26 -3.93 -15.60
N ILE A 238 -12.36 -3.40 -15.07
CA ILE A 238 -12.72 -3.52 -13.64
C ILE A 238 -13.09 -4.97 -13.31
N ALA A 239 -13.96 -5.61 -14.11
CA ALA A 239 -14.43 -6.96 -13.85
C ALA A 239 -13.28 -7.99 -13.84
N LYS A 240 -12.40 -7.94 -14.83
CA LYS A 240 -11.25 -8.84 -14.99
C LYS A 240 -9.98 -8.34 -14.29
N SER A 241 -10.04 -7.16 -13.64
CA SER A 241 -8.93 -6.53 -12.91
C SER A 241 -7.69 -6.26 -13.78
N ILE A 242 -7.86 -5.83 -15.03
CA ILE A 242 -6.78 -5.66 -16.00
C ILE A 242 -5.92 -4.45 -15.63
N ASN A 243 -4.63 -4.67 -15.37
CA ASN A 243 -3.73 -3.65 -14.84
C ASN A 243 -3.46 -2.53 -15.86
N VAL A 244 -3.02 -2.89 -17.07
CA VAL A 244 -2.60 -1.91 -18.07
C VAL A 244 -3.75 -1.00 -18.49
N CYS A 245 -4.97 -1.52 -18.61
CA CYS A 245 -6.14 -0.70 -18.91
C CYS A 245 -6.34 0.39 -17.83
N LEU A 246 -6.26 0.02 -16.53
CA LEU A 246 -6.46 0.99 -15.44
C LEU A 246 -5.33 2.01 -15.36
N ILE A 247 -4.12 1.64 -15.74
CA ILE A 247 -3.00 2.58 -15.89
C ILE A 247 -3.34 3.61 -16.98
N ARG A 248 -3.82 3.16 -18.15
CA ARG A 248 -4.24 4.06 -19.25
C ARG A 248 -5.37 4.99 -18.82
N VAL A 249 -6.37 4.46 -18.11
CA VAL A 249 -7.47 5.26 -17.53
C VAL A 249 -6.93 6.37 -16.62
N SER A 250 -6.01 6.03 -15.72
CA SER A 250 -5.42 7.01 -14.79
C SER A 250 -4.58 8.08 -15.50
N GLN A 251 -3.80 7.67 -16.50
CA GLN A 251 -2.98 8.58 -17.30
C GLN A 251 -3.84 9.58 -18.11
N GLU A 252 -4.92 9.09 -18.70
CA GLU A 252 -5.83 9.94 -19.46
C GLU A 252 -6.61 10.91 -18.58
N ALA A 253 -7.02 10.49 -17.37
CA ALA A 253 -7.65 11.37 -16.40
C ALA A 253 -6.69 12.43 -15.83
N GLY A 254 -5.41 12.09 -15.71
CA GLY A 254 -4.36 12.98 -15.23
C GLY A 254 -4.25 13.07 -13.71
N VAL A 255 -3.07 13.53 -13.26
CA VAL A 255 -2.66 13.56 -11.84
C VAL A 255 -3.63 14.38 -10.98
N SER A 256 -3.99 15.57 -11.43
CA SER A 256 -4.85 16.48 -10.67
C SER A 256 -6.21 15.86 -10.37
N VAL A 257 -6.83 15.21 -11.37
CA VAL A 257 -8.14 14.56 -11.25
C VAL A 257 -8.05 13.37 -10.30
N ILE A 258 -7.08 12.46 -10.53
CA ILE A 258 -6.92 11.24 -9.74
C ILE A 258 -6.60 11.60 -8.28
N ARG A 259 -5.61 12.49 -8.05
CA ARG A 259 -5.20 12.88 -6.70
C ARG A 259 -6.34 13.52 -5.92
N LYS A 260 -7.01 14.52 -6.52
CA LYS A 260 -8.15 15.21 -5.89
C LYS A 260 -9.22 14.21 -5.48
N LYS A 261 -9.62 13.33 -6.40
CA LYS A 261 -10.72 12.40 -6.16
C LYS A 261 -10.36 11.33 -5.12
N LEU A 262 -9.14 10.79 -5.15
CA LEU A 262 -8.68 9.85 -4.12
C LEU A 262 -8.67 10.50 -2.73
N THR A 263 -8.24 11.77 -2.62
CA THR A 263 -8.30 12.52 -1.35
C THR A 263 -9.74 12.69 -0.86
N GLU A 264 -10.67 13.01 -1.75
CA GLU A 264 -12.09 13.15 -1.42
C GLU A 264 -12.73 11.83 -0.96
N PHE A 265 -12.25 10.68 -1.47
CA PHE A 265 -12.63 9.36 -0.98
C PHE A 265 -11.97 8.97 0.35
N GLY A 266 -11.07 9.79 0.90
CA GLY A 266 -10.42 9.56 2.18
C GLY A 266 -9.09 8.80 2.11
N PHE A 267 -8.50 8.66 0.92
CA PHE A 267 -7.15 8.10 0.79
C PHE A 267 -6.09 9.14 1.12
N ASP A 268 -5.04 8.73 1.85
CA ASP A 268 -3.89 9.61 2.08
C ASP A 268 -3.04 9.71 0.80
N THR A 269 -3.13 10.86 0.15
CA THR A 269 -2.35 11.18 -1.05
C THR A 269 -1.16 12.10 -0.77
N SER A 270 -0.87 12.40 0.49
CA SER A 270 0.20 13.34 0.87
C SER A 270 1.59 12.82 0.53
N THR A 271 1.80 11.52 0.65
CA THR A 271 3.07 10.84 0.38
C THR A 271 3.14 10.26 -1.04
N TRP A 272 2.04 10.26 -1.76
CA TRP A 272 1.96 9.65 -3.08
C TRP A 272 2.84 10.36 -4.11
N TRP A 273 2.79 11.72 -4.12
CA TRP A 273 3.49 12.50 -5.13
C TRP A 273 4.96 12.70 -4.78
N GLN A 274 5.86 12.24 -5.64
CA GLN A 274 7.29 12.46 -5.53
C GLN A 274 7.76 13.29 -6.74
N ALA A 275 8.32 14.48 -6.47
CA ALA A 275 8.68 15.45 -7.51
C ALA A 275 9.76 14.95 -8.50
N ASP A 276 10.51 13.92 -8.12
CA ASP A 276 11.57 13.29 -8.91
C ASP A 276 11.09 12.16 -9.82
N ARG A 277 9.80 11.79 -9.76
CA ARG A 277 9.21 10.74 -10.60
C ARG A 277 8.30 11.32 -11.67
N SER A 278 8.26 10.67 -12.84
CA SER A 278 7.33 11.08 -13.90
C SER A 278 5.87 10.88 -13.50
N ASP A 279 5.00 11.79 -13.94
CA ASP A 279 3.55 11.73 -13.73
C ASP A 279 2.96 10.38 -14.16
N GLY A 280 3.39 9.88 -15.33
CA GLY A 280 2.92 8.61 -15.87
C GLY A 280 3.24 7.42 -14.98
N LEU A 281 4.43 7.39 -14.36
CA LEU A 281 4.82 6.32 -13.44
C LEU A 281 4.00 6.40 -12.14
N GLN A 282 3.82 7.59 -11.58
CA GLN A 282 3.08 7.76 -10.34
C GLN A 282 1.60 7.42 -10.50
N LEU A 283 0.99 7.80 -11.62
CA LEU A 283 -0.37 7.40 -11.98
C LEU A 283 -0.50 5.88 -12.16
N ALA A 284 0.48 5.25 -12.81
CA ALA A 284 0.49 3.80 -12.96
C ALA A 284 0.54 3.07 -11.61
N MET A 285 1.42 3.51 -10.71
CA MET A 285 1.51 2.96 -9.36
C MET A 285 0.23 3.18 -8.56
N ALA A 286 -0.37 4.38 -8.63
CA ALA A 286 -1.63 4.69 -7.98
C ALA A 286 -2.79 3.83 -8.50
N ALA A 287 -2.87 3.64 -9.82
CA ALA A 287 -3.91 2.80 -10.44
C ALA A 287 -3.87 1.34 -9.98
N LEU A 288 -2.71 0.88 -9.51
CA LEU A 288 -2.51 -0.47 -8.97
C LEU A 288 -2.48 -0.51 -7.44
N GLY A 289 -2.57 0.64 -6.77
CA GLY A 289 -2.52 0.75 -5.31
C GLY A 289 -1.13 0.57 -4.71
N GLU A 290 -0.06 0.62 -5.51
CA GLU A 290 1.31 0.33 -5.04
C GLU A 290 1.91 1.45 -4.17
N ASN A 291 1.45 2.69 -4.31
CA ASN A 291 1.96 3.87 -3.59
C ASN A 291 0.86 4.64 -2.84
N ILE A 292 -0.28 4.02 -2.63
CA ILE A 292 -1.39 4.57 -1.85
C ILE A 292 -1.52 3.73 -0.57
N PRO A 293 -0.90 4.14 0.55
CA PRO A 293 -1.03 3.42 1.81
C PRO A 293 -2.45 3.56 2.36
N VAL A 294 -3.02 2.46 2.84
CA VAL A 294 -4.35 2.45 3.45
C VAL A 294 -4.32 1.76 4.81
N THR A 295 -5.29 2.12 5.66
CA THR A 295 -5.70 1.35 6.83
C THR A 295 -7.00 0.60 6.53
N ILE A 296 -7.37 -0.35 7.39
CA ILE A 296 -8.70 -1.00 7.31
C ILE A 296 -9.81 0.05 7.34
N GLU A 297 -9.69 1.05 8.22
CA GLU A 297 -10.69 2.12 8.36
C GLU A 297 -10.82 2.96 7.10
N SER A 298 -9.70 3.44 6.53
CA SER A 298 -9.75 4.28 5.33
C SER A 298 -10.33 3.53 4.13
N LEU A 299 -9.93 2.28 3.92
CA LEU A 299 -10.39 1.48 2.79
C LEU A 299 -11.89 1.13 2.90
N ILE A 300 -12.36 0.68 4.07
CA ILE A 300 -13.78 0.32 4.24
C ILE A 300 -14.70 1.55 4.14
N LYS A 301 -14.28 2.69 4.70
CA LYS A 301 -15.02 3.96 4.58
C LYS A 301 -15.12 4.43 3.14
N SER A 302 -14.05 4.30 2.35
CA SER A 302 -14.11 4.63 0.91
C SER A 302 -15.14 3.75 0.17
N TYR A 303 -15.20 2.46 0.47
CA TYR A 303 -16.25 1.58 -0.07
C TYR A 303 -17.66 1.93 0.45
N ALA A 304 -17.78 2.39 1.70
CA ALA A 304 -19.04 2.86 2.23
C ALA A 304 -19.54 4.11 1.50
N ILE A 305 -18.66 5.01 1.08
CA ILE A 305 -19.01 6.15 0.21
C ILE A 305 -19.58 5.66 -1.13
N LEU A 306 -18.99 4.64 -1.77
CA LEU A 306 -19.55 4.05 -2.99
C LEU A 306 -20.94 3.46 -2.73
N ALA A 307 -21.10 2.72 -1.64
CA ALA A 307 -22.39 2.14 -1.21
C ALA A 307 -23.43 3.23 -0.89
N ASN A 308 -23.00 4.39 -0.38
CA ASN A 308 -23.83 5.58 -0.11
C ASN A 308 -24.00 6.48 -1.34
N LYS A 309 -24.11 5.91 -2.52
CA LYS A 309 -24.33 6.62 -3.80
C LYS A 309 -23.29 7.72 -4.07
N GLY A 310 -22.07 7.56 -3.54
CA GLY A 310 -20.98 8.51 -3.73
C GLY A 310 -21.01 9.74 -2.83
N HIS A 311 -21.78 9.71 -1.72
CA HIS A 311 -21.85 10.79 -0.75
C HIS A 311 -20.92 10.56 0.44
N SER A 312 -20.29 11.63 0.92
CA SER A 312 -19.46 11.61 2.14
C SER A 312 -20.34 11.50 3.40
N PHE A 313 -19.68 11.17 4.53
CA PHE A 313 -20.33 11.13 5.86
C PHE A 313 -20.09 12.39 6.68
N ASP A 314 -19.48 13.42 6.08
CA ASP A 314 -19.21 14.69 6.73
C ASP A 314 -20.48 15.53 6.90
N LYS A 315 -20.40 16.56 7.78
CA LYS A 315 -21.48 17.52 7.98
C LYS A 315 -21.83 18.20 6.66
N GLY A 316 -22.89 17.75 6.01
CA GLY A 316 -23.34 18.29 4.72
C GLY A 316 -23.59 17.22 3.66
N ASN A 317 -23.22 15.96 3.92
CA ASN A 317 -23.47 14.83 3.01
C ASN A 317 -23.14 15.18 1.54
N SER A 318 -21.94 15.75 1.33
CA SER A 318 -21.53 16.27 0.03
C SER A 318 -21.28 15.13 -0.95
N ALA A 319 -21.74 15.31 -2.20
CA ALA A 319 -21.48 14.36 -3.27
C ALA A 319 -20.00 14.41 -3.68
N ILE A 320 -19.31 13.30 -3.49
CA ILE A 320 -17.92 13.11 -3.98
C ILE A 320 -17.93 12.78 -5.47
N ILE A 321 -18.91 11.99 -5.89
CA ILE A 321 -19.17 11.66 -7.30
C ILE A 321 -20.65 11.85 -7.60
N SER A 322 -20.97 12.06 -8.88
CA SER A 322 -22.37 12.16 -9.32
C SER A 322 -23.12 10.82 -9.16
N GLU A 323 -24.45 10.88 -9.06
CA GLU A 323 -25.28 9.67 -9.01
C GLU A 323 -25.08 8.79 -10.25
N THR A 324 -24.92 9.39 -11.42
CA THR A 324 -24.64 8.65 -12.67
C THR A 324 -23.30 7.93 -12.60
N THR A 325 -22.26 8.56 -12.05
CA THR A 325 -20.96 7.90 -11.83
C THR A 325 -21.09 6.77 -10.82
N SER A 326 -21.82 6.99 -9.72
CA SER A 326 -22.06 5.97 -8.70
C SER A 326 -22.79 4.75 -9.30
N TYR A 327 -23.82 4.98 -10.12
CA TYR A 327 -24.52 3.90 -10.82
C TYR A 327 -23.58 3.10 -11.71
N SER A 328 -22.74 3.77 -12.51
CA SER A 328 -21.73 3.11 -13.36
C SER A 328 -20.75 2.28 -12.54
N ILE A 329 -20.28 2.78 -11.41
CA ILE A 329 -19.36 2.04 -10.53
C ILE A 329 -20.05 0.82 -9.93
N ASN A 330 -21.30 0.96 -9.47
CA ASN A 330 -22.09 -0.16 -8.93
C ASN A 330 -22.23 -1.28 -9.97
N HIS A 331 -22.63 -0.93 -11.20
CA HIS A 331 -22.76 -1.88 -12.30
C HIS A 331 -21.46 -2.61 -12.62
N MET A 332 -20.33 -1.88 -12.67
CA MET A 332 -19.02 -2.49 -12.91
C MET A 332 -18.56 -3.40 -11.77
N LEU A 333 -18.84 -3.05 -10.52
CA LEU A 333 -18.50 -3.87 -9.34
C LEU A 333 -19.40 -5.11 -9.24
N GLU A 334 -20.65 -5.01 -9.63
CA GLU A 334 -21.58 -6.14 -9.74
C GLU A 334 -21.11 -7.11 -10.85
N ASN A 335 -20.71 -6.58 -12.00
CA ASN A 335 -20.10 -7.37 -13.08
C ASN A 335 -18.78 -8.03 -12.64
N ALA A 336 -17.98 -7.40 -11.78
CA ALA A 336 -16.77 -8.00 -11.22
C ALA A 336 -17.08 -9.23 -10.33
N VAL A 337 -18.23 -9.22 -9.66
CA VAL A 337 -18.72 -10.37 -8.88
C VAL A 337 -19.39 -11.42 -9.77
N THR A 338 -20.21 -11.05 -10.73
CA THR A 338 -20.97 -12.01 -11.55
C THR A 338 -20.12 -12.67 -12.63
N ASN A 339 -19.29 -11.89 -13.35
CA ASN A 339 -18.54 -12.33 -14.51
C ASN A 339 -17.02 -12.19 -14.37
N GLY A 340 -16.54 -11.53 -13.29
CA GLY A 340 -15.14 -11.17 -13.11
C GLY A 340 -14.38 -12.02 -12.10
N THR A 341 -13.42 -11.40 -11.44
CA THR A 341 -12.53 -12.03 -10.47
C THR A 341 -13.18 -12.35 -9.12
N GLY A 342 -14.36 -11.77 -8.87
CA GLY A 342 -15.10 -11.90 -7.61
C GLY A 342 -16.17 -13.00 -7.57
N LYS A 343 -16.20 -13.92 -8.53
CA LYS A 343 -17.27 -14.93 -8.68
C LYS A 343 -17.62 -15.73 -7.42
N LEU A 344 -16.65 -15.96 -6.54
CA LEU A 344 -16.90 -16.69 -5.30
C LEU A 344 -17.60 -15.86 -4.22
N ALA A 345 -17.82 -14.56 -4.46
CA ALA A 345 -18.64 -13.70 -3.62
C ALA A 345 -20.14 -13.68 -4.01
N VAL A 346 -20.54 -14.35 -5.09
CA VAL A 346 -21.94 -14.41 -5.54
C VAL A 346 -22.83 -15.02 -4.46
N ILE A 347 -23.94 -14.34 -4.16
CA ILE A 347 -25.00 -14.80 -3.25
C ILE A 347 -26.26 -15.00 -4.09
N PRO A 348 -26.85 -16.22 -4.14
CA PRO A 348 -28.08 -16.45 -4.90
C PRO A 348 -29.22 -15.54 -4.48
N GLY A 349 -29.80 -14.82 -5.43
CA GLY A 349 -30.94 -13.91 -5.17
C GLY A 349 -30.59 -12.58 -4.51
N VAL A 350 -29.30 -12.26 -4.34
CA VAL A 350 -28.85 -10.98 -3.77
C VAL A 350 -27.79 -10.35 -4.67
N SER A 351 -27.98 -9.08 -5.04
CA SER A 351 -26.99 -8.31 -5.78
C SER A 351 -25.78 -7.97 -4.89
N VAL A 352 -24.57 -8.22 -5.38
CA VAL A 352 -23.33 -7.98 -4.66
C VAL A 352 -22.40 -7.12 -5.52
N ALA A 353 -21.95 -5.99 -5.01
CA ALA A 353 -20.89 -5.19 -5.61
C ALA A 353 -19.57 -5.40 -4.84
N GLY A 354 -18.48 -5.67 -5.56
CA GLY A 354 -17.20 -5.84 -4.88
C GLY A 354 -16.00 -5.99 -5.81
N LYS A 355 -14.83 -5.88 -5.23
CA LYS A 355 -13.55 -5.94 -5.92
C LYS A 355 -12.54 -6.79 -5.15
N THR A 356 -11.88 -7.67 -5.88
CA THR A 356 -10.74 -8.45 -5.38
C THR A 356 -9.45 -7.63 -5.40
N GLY A 357 -8.59 -7.87 -4.43
CA GLY A 357 -7.20 -7.43 -4.42
C GLY A 357 -6.28 -8.60 -4.15
N THR A 358 -5.12 -8.58 -4.76
CA THR A 358 -4.02 -9.48 -4.44
C THR A 358 -2.76 -8.63 -4.44
N VAL A 359 -2.10 -8.54 -3.31
CA VAL A 359 -0.89 -7.75 -3.12
C VAL A 359 0.26 -8.70 -2.84
N ILE A 360 1.38 -8.50 -3.50
CA ILE A 360 2.62 -9.18 -3.19
C ILE A 360 3.45 -8.18 -2.38
N GLU A 361 3.69 -8.50 -1.13
CA GLU A 361 4.60 -7.75 -0.26
C GLU A 361 6.04 -8.28 -0.42
N ASN A 362 7.00 -7.66 0.25
CA ASN A 362 8.38 -8.11 0.25
C ASN A 362 8.47 -9.59 0.68
N ASN A 363 9.39 -10.35 0.06
CA ASN A 363 9.65 -11.78 0.35
C ASN A 363 8.50 -12.74 0.00
N ASP A 364 7.81 -12.51 -1.13
CA ASP A 364 6.73 -13.38 -1.63
C ASP A 364 5.54 -13.55 -0.67
N LYS A 365 5.34 -12.59 0.24
CA LYS A 365 4.18 -12.55 1.12
C LYS A 365 2.97 -11.99 0.40
N TYR A 366 1.82 -12.63 0.58
CA TYR A 366 0.60 -12.26 -0.12
C TYR A 366 -0.44 -11.72 0.83
N LEU A 367 -1.12 -10.63 0.42
CA LEU A 367 -2.41 -10.22 0.98
C LEU A 367 -3.50 -10.52 -0.05
N ALA A 368 -4.45 -11.36 0.33
CA ALA A 368 -5.67 -11.61 -0.43
C ALA A 368 -6.79 -10.76 0.14
N LEU A 369 -7.35 -9.85 -0.69
CA LEU A 369 -8.35 -8.87 -0.28
C LEU A 369 -9.65 -9.05 -1.05
N PHE A 370 -10.76 -8.76 -0.39
CA PHE A 370 -12.04 -8.49 -1.02
C PHE A 370 -12.75 -7.36 -0.27
N ALA A 371 -13.16 -6.32 -1.00
CA ALA A 371 -13.95 -5.22 -0.46
C ALA A 371 -15.21 -5.05 -1.30
N GLY A 372 -16.35 -4.87 -0.65
CA GLY A 372 -17.62 -4.75 -1.35
C GLY A 372 -18.80 -4.46 -0.41
N TYR A 373 -19.98 -4.39 -0.98
CA TYR A 373 -21.23 -4.12 -0.24
C TYR A 373 -22.42 -4.90 -0.79
N VAL A 374 -23.43 -5.03 0.04
CA VAL A 374 -24.57 -5.90 -0.21
C VAL A 374 -25.82 -5.44 0.55
N PRO A 375 -27.04 -5.53 -0.07
CA PRO A 375 -27.33 -5.61 -1.51
C PRO A 375 -26.88 -4.35 -2.27
N VAL A 376 -26.80 -4.38 -3.60
CA VAL A 376 -26.34 -3.21 -4.39
C VAL A 376 -27.41 -2.10 -4.40
N ASP A 377 -28.68 -2.49 -4.59
CA ASP A 377 -29.78 -1.52 -4.74
C ASP A 377 -30.11 -0.77 -3.44
N ASN A 378 -29.97 -1.45 -2.30
CA ASN A 378 -30.18 -0.89 -0.97
C ASN A 378 -29.13 -1.43 -0.01
N PRO A 379 -27.91 -0.89 -0.04
CA PRO A 379 -26.81 -1.40 0.74
C PRO A 379 -27.09 -1.42 2.24
N ARG A 380 -26.85 -2.57 2.86
CA ARG A 380 -27.03 -2.79 4.29
C ARG A 380 -25.70 -3.00 5.01
N TYR A 381 -24.74 -3.58 4.32
CA TYR A 381 -23.41 -3.89 4.87
C TYR A 381 -22.34 -3.63 3.85
N VAL A 382 -21.28 -2.97 4.29
CA VAL A 382 -19.99 -2.90 3.60
C VAL A 382 -19.06 -3.85 4.31
N VAL A 383 -18.39 -4.73 3.59
CA VAL A 383 -17.51 -5.74 4.18
C VAL A 383 -16.13 -5.68 3.51
N LEU A 384 -15.10 -5.65 4.34
CA LEU A 384 -13.70 -5.79 3.92
C LEU A 384 -13.12 -7.04 4.57
N VAL A 385 -12.53 -7.89 3.74
CA VAL A 385 -11.82 -9.11 4.17
C VAL A 385 -10.38 -9.02 3.70
N VAL A 386 -9.44 -9.25 4.60
CA VAL A 386 -8.01 -9.39 4.29
C VAL A 386 -7.49 -10.70 4.89
N ILE A 387 -6.81 -11.50 4.08
CA ILE A 387 -6.16 -12.76 4.49
C ILE A 387 -4.67 -12.63 4.17
N GLU A 388 -3.83 -12.73 5.19
CA GLU A 388 -2.38 -12.60 5.09
C GLU A 388 -1.72 -13.98 4.98
N GLU A 389 -0.87 -14.15 3.95
CA GLU A 389 -0.07 -15.36 3.71
C GLU A 389 -0.92 -16.66 3.77
N GLY A 390 -2.17 -16.57 3.29
CA GLY A 390 -3.07 -17.70 3.18
C GLY A 390 -2.91 -18.44 1.86
N TYR A 391 -3.19 -19.73 1.87
CA TYR A 391 -3.23 -20.52 0.64
C TYR A 391 -4.29 -21.62 0.71
N PHE A 392 -4.73 -22.03 -0.48
CA PHE A 392 -5.62 -23.17 -0.66
C PHE A 392 -5.13 -24.02 -1.83
N SER A 393 -5.03 -25.32 -1.64
CA SER A 393 -4.60 -26.24 -2.70
C SER A 393 -5.82 -26.89 -3.38
N LYS A 394 -5.92 -26.73 -4.71
CA LYS A 394 -6.97 -27.33 -5.51
C LYS A 394 -6.38 -27.90 -6.80
N ASN A 395 -6.62 -29.17 -7.07
CA ASN A 395 -6.13 -29.87 -8.28
C ASN A 395 -4.60 -29.69 -8.49
N GLY A 396 -3.81 -29.77 -7.42
CA GLY A 396 -2.34 -29.59 -7.47
C GLY A 396 -1.85 -28.16 -7.66
N LYS A 397 -2.75 -27.17 -7.69
CA LYS A 397 -2.40 -25.73 -7.80
C LYS A 397 -2.61 -25.04 -6.45
N THR A 398 -1.64 -24.25 -6.06
CA THR A 398 -1.75 -23.35 -4.90
C THR A 398 -2.44 -22.06 -5.32
N LEU A 399 -3.53 -21.74 -4.65
CA LEU A 399 -4.36 -20.56 -4.87
C LEU A 399 -4.13 -19.59 -3.71
N VAL A 400 -3.87 -18.30 -4.03
CA VAL A 400 -3.52 -17.27 -3.03
C VAL A 400 -4.23 -15.95 -3.28
N SER A 401 -5.09 -15.86 -4.30
CA SER A 401 -5.69 -14.60 -4.73
C SER A 401 -6.88 -14.18 -3.87
N GLY A 402 -7.19 -12.87 -3.90
CA GLY A 402 -8.37 -12.33 -3.23
C GLY A 402 -9.68 -12.96 -3.70
N GLY A 403 -9.76 -13.34 -4.99
CA GLY A 403 -10.93 -14.03 -5.55
C GLY A 403 -11.13 -15.42 -4.98
N GLU A 404 -10.07 -16.09 -4.59
CA GLU A 404 -10.11 -17.48 -4.11
C GLU A 404 -10.16 -17.61 -2.60
N LEU A 405 -9.55 -16.68 -1.88
CA LEU A 405 -9.50 -16.74 -0.42
C LEU A 405 -10.47 -15.74 0.25
N ALA A 406 -10.44 -14.47 -0.16
CA ALA A 406 -11.22 -13.43 0.53
C ALA A 406 -12.68 -13.34 0.05
N ALA A 407 -12.95 -13.54 -1.25
CA ALA A 407 -14.31 -13.49 -1.81
C ALA A 407 -15.27 -14.52 -1.19
N PRO A 408 -14.91 -15.82 -0.98
CA PRO A 408 -15.77 -16.77 -0.27
C PRO A 408 -16.05 -16.37 1.17
N VAL A 409 -15.07 -15.78 1.87
CA VAL A 409 -15.26 -15.30 3.25
C VAL A 409 -16.21 -14.11 3.28
N PHE A 410 -16.06 -13.15 2.35
CA PHE A 410 -17.03 -12.07 2.17
C PHE A 410 -18.44 -12.60 1.99
N ARG A 411 -18.65 -13.57 1.08
CA ARG A 411 -19.96 -14.19 0.84
C ARG A 411 -20.55 -14.76 2.13
N ASN A 412 -19.77 -15.51 2.89
CA ASN A 412 -20.26 -16.13 4.12
C ASN A 412 -20.64 -15.08 5.17
N VAL A 413 -19.81 -14.04 5.36
CA VAL A 413 -20.13 -12.90 6.24
C VAL A 413 -21.41 -12.22 5.82
N ALA A 414 -21.55 -11.89 4.53
CA ALA A 414 -22.71 -11.20 4.00
C ALA A 414 -24.01 -12.03 4.15
N MET A 415 -23.94 -13.33 3.89
CA MET A 415 -25.10 -14.24 4.08
C MET A 415 -25.51 -14.33 5.54
N ASP A 416 -24.55 -14.52 6.46
CA ASP A 416 -24.84 -14.58 7.90
C ASP A 416 -25.45 -13.26 8.40
N ALA A 417 -24.87 -12.10 7.97
CA ALA A 417 -25.33 -10.76 8.33
C ALA A 417 -26.75 -10.48 7.82
N LEU A 418 -27.04 -10.76 6.56
CA LEU A 418 -28.37 -10.57 5.97
C LEU A 418 -29.42 -11.47 6.63
N SER A 419 -29.06 -12.71 6.97
CA SER A 419 -29.98 -13.67 7.64
C SER A 419 -30.28 -13.25 9.08
N SER A 420 -29.30 -12.65 9.78
CA SER A 420 -29.47 -12.20 11.17
C SER A 420 -30.41 -10.97 11.31
N ALA A 421 -30.46 -10.16 10.26
CA ALA A 421 -31.29 -8.95 10.24
C ALA A 421 -32.79 -9.22 9.94
N ASN A 422 -33.12 -10.42 9.50
CA ASN A 422 -34.51 -10.85 9.24
C ASN A 422 -35.14 -11.62 10.43
N ARG A 423 -34.37 -11.74 11.53
CA ARG A 423 -34.81 -12.29 12.80
C ARG A 423 -34.94 -11.19 13.87
#